data_ad907ed501e73b767cacbefcbb6a3147
#
_entry.id   ad907ed501e73b767cacbefcbb6a3147
#
_cell.length_a   1.000
_cell.length_b   1.000
_cell.length_c   1.000
_cell.angle_alpha   90.00
_cell.angle_beta   90.00
_cell.angle_gamma   90.00
#
_symmetry.space_group_name_H-M   'P 1'
#
loop_
_entity.id
_entity.type
_entity.pdbx_description
1 polymer ?
#
loop_
_entity_poly.entity_id
_entity_poly.type
_entity_poly.pdbx_seq_one_letter_code
_entity_poly.pdbx_strand_id
1 'polypeptide(L)'
;MLDMEEAEQIEGDIDPLDKALVAHESAAALVAGARESSDPELTARLVRLVDEEGIDTVAMMWSKAEPHTLPGALWRIYMLREWVQYSADAVARSYHHGVNAAQVRHAIAGVEDPPGPDEVKRLADLILTGVFQGDLALALDRAGAFCRVVATGAAFEAQSDEGHADARAHQSTLRAAQLLRTGEDLERCAALWRKGLLE
;
A
#
# COMPACT_ATOMS: atom_id res chain seq x y z
N MET A 1 21.95 21.70 -39.66
CA MET A 1 20.69 21.49 -40.39
C MET A 1 20.18 20.19 -39.83
N LEU A 2 19.32 20.24 -38.85
CA LEU A 2 18.75 19.05 -38.20
C LEU A 2 17.83 18.38 -39.20
N ASP A 3 18.06 17.09 -39.41
CA ASP A 3 17.33 16.30 -40.39
C ASP A 3 15.89 16.12 -39.89
N MET A 4 14.90 16.48 -40.70
CA MET A 4 13.48 16.37 -40.34
C MET A 4 13.02 14.91 -40.19
N GLU A 5 13.80 13.93 -40.64
CA GLU A 5 13.54 12.51 -40.45
C GLU A 5 13.90 12.01 -39.03
N GLU A 6 14.84 12.67 -38.33
CA GLU A 6 15.17 12.35 -36.93
C GLU A 6 14.13 12.89 -35.92
N ALA A 7 13.35 13.88 -36.28
CA ALA A 7 12.30 14.45 -35.44
C ALA A 7 11.01 13.60 -35.41
N GLU A 8 10.78 12.75 -36.41
CA GLU A 8 9.62 11.84 -36.47
C GLU A 8 9.81 10.52 -35.69
N GLN A 9 11.03 10.25 -35.21
CA GLN A 9 11.32 9.05 -34.36
C GLN A 9 11.30 9.30 -32.86
N ILE A 10 10.95 10.49 -32.42
CA ILE A 10 10.62 10.71 -31.02
C ILE A 10 9.17 10.19 -30.84
N GLU A 11 9.04 8.92 -30.50
CA GLU A 11 7.77 8.42 -29.93
C GLU A 11 7.39 9.38 -28.80
N GLY A 12 6.37 10.19 -29.04
CA GLY A 12 5.91 11.20 -28.08
C GLY A 12 5.54 10.48 -26.79
N ASP A 13 6.24 10.80 -25.71
CA ASP A 13 5.86 10.31 -24.38
C ASP A 13 4.39 10.66 -24.17
N ILE A 14 3.56 9.64 -23.86
CA ILE A 14 2.10 9.79 -23.68
C ILE A 14 1.86 10.97 -22.75
N ASP A 15 0.94 11.86 -23.12
CA ASP A 15 0.60 13.07 -22.34
C ASP A 15 0.39 12.70 -20.87
N PRO A 16 0.99 13.41 -19.91
CA PRO A 16 0.75 13.19 -18.48
C PRO A 16 -0.73 13.16 -18.09
N LEU A 17 -1.59 13.92 -18.80
CA LEU A 17 -3.04 13.91 -18.59
C LEU A 17 -3.66 12.60 -19.04
N ASP A 18 -3.24 12.05 -20.20
CA ASP A 18 -3.72 10.75 -20.67
C ASP A 18 -3.28 9.62 -19.73
N LYS A 19 -2.05 9.68 -19.21
CA LYS A 19 -1.54 8.71 -18.22
C LYS A 19 -2.38 8.76 -16.92
N ALA A 20 -2.72 9.96 -16.46
CA ALA A 20 -3.55 10.11 -15.28
C ALA A 20 -4.95 9.55 -15.50
N LEU A 21 -5.57 9.85 -16.66
CA LEU A 21 -6.90 9.32 -17.02
C LEU A 21 -6.90 7.79 -17.05
N VAL A 22 -5.93 7.16 -17.71
CA VAL A 22 -5.81 5.70 -17.76
C VAL A 22 -5.62 5.11 -16.37
N ALA A 23 -4.85 5.77 -15.49
CA ALA A 23 -4.68 5.32 -14.12
C ALA A 23 -6.01 5.31 -13.35
N HIS A 24 -6.82 6.37 -13.46
CA HIS A 24 -8.13 6.47 -12.81
C HIS A 24 -9.12 5.45 -13.38
N GLU A 25 -9.23 5.34 -14.70
CA GLU A 25 -10.15 4.41 -15.37
C GLU A 25 -9.80 2.95 -15.02
N SER A 26 -8.52 2.57 -15.05
CA SER A 26 -8.08 1.22 -14.71
C SER A 26 -8.36 0.87 -13.24
N ALA A 27 -8.09 1.78 -12.32
CA ALA A 27 -8.35 1.59 -10.90
C ALA A 27 -9.86 1.44 -10.62
N ALA A 28 -10.68 2.32 -11.20
CA ALA A 28 -12.14 2.28 -11.06
C ALA A 28 -12.72 0.97 -11.65
N ALA A 29 -12.27 0.57 -12.85
CA ALA A 29 -12.71 -0.65 -13.51
C ALA A 29 -12.38 -1.91 -12.70
N LEU A 30 -11.17 -2.00 -12.12
CA LEU A 30 -10.77 -3.15 -11.29
C LEU A 30 -11.60 -3.25 -10.03
N VAL A 31 -11.81 -2.13 -9.31
CA VAL A 31 -12.59 -2.13 -8.07
C VAL A 31 -14.07 -2.40 -8.35
N ALA A 32 -14.67 -1.76 -9.37
CA ALA A 32 -16.06 -1.98 -9.74
C ALA A 32 -16.29 -3.41 -10.24
N GLY A 33 -15.46 -3.89 -11.18
CA GLY A 33 -15.61 -5.23 -11.77
C GLY A 33 -15.49 -6.35 -10.74
N ALA A 34 -14.55 -6.24 -9.79
CA ALA A 34 -14.41 -7.22 -8.72
C ALA A 34 -15.64 -7.27 -7.80
N ARG A 35 -16.22 -6.11 -7.51
CA ARG A 35 -17.41 -6.00 -6.64
C ARG A 35 -18.69 -6.48 -7.32
N GLU A 36 -18.85 -6.18 -8.59
CA GLU A 36 -20.00 -6.62 -9.38
C GLU A 36 -19.99 -8.13 -9.61
N SER A 37 -18.83 -8.70 -9.89
CA SER A 37 -18.72 -10.14 -10.17
C SER A 37 -18.95 -10.98 -8.93
N SER A 38 -18.61 -10.49 -7.74
CA SER A 38 -18.62 -11.25 -6.47
C SER A 38 -17.86 -12.59 -6.56
N ASP A 39 -16.93 -12.71 -7.52
CA ASP A 39 -16.17 -13.91 -7.80
C ASP A 39 -14.93 -13.99 -6.90
N PRO A 40 -14.84 -15.00 -6.00
CA PRO A 40 -13.67 -15.16 -5.13
C PRO A 40 -12.37 -15.43 -5.91
N GLU A 41 -12.47 -16.07 -7.08
CA GLU A 41 -11.30 -16.42 -7.89
C GLU A 41 -10.72 -15.17 -8.56
N LEU A 42 -11.58 -14.29 -9.07
CA LEU A 42 -11.17 -12.97 -9.57
C LEU A 42 -10.50 -12.16 -8.47
N THR A 43 -11.09 -12.09 -7.29
CA THR A 43 -10.48 -11.39 -6.15
C THR A 43 -9.13 -11.97 -5.77
N ALA A 44 -9.00 -13.30 -5.71
CA ALA A 44 -7.72 -13.94 -5.41
C ALA A 44 -6.64 -13.61 -6.45
N ARG A 45 -6.98 -13.50 -7.73
CA ARG A 45 -6.06 -13.04 -8.79
C ARG A 45 -5.68 -11.58 -8.61
N LEU A 46 -6.63 -10.70 -8.29
CA LEU A 46 -6.35 -9.29 -8.05
C LEU A 46 -5.44 -9.09 -6.82
N VAL A 47 -5.61 -9.88 -5.77
CA VAL A 47 -4.70 -9.86 -4.61
C VAL A 47 -3.28 -10.25 -5.02
N ARG A 48 -3.13 -11.20 -5.95
CA ARG A 48 -1.84 -11.63 -6.49
C ARG A 48 -1.41 -10.90 -7.76
N LEU A 49 -2.03 -9.78 -8.11
CA LEU A 49 -1.77 -9.07 -9.36
C LEU A 49 -0.26 -8.77 -9.56
N VAL A 50 0.44 -8.37 -8.50
CA VAL A 50 1.89 -8.10 -8.56
C VAL A 50 2.68 -9.41 -8.74
N ASP A 51 2.24 -10.50 -8.10
CA ASP A 51 2.90 -11.81 -8.23
C ASP A 51 2.73 -12.39 -9.65
N GLU A 52 1.58 -12.15 -10.29
CA GLU A 52 1.21 -12.69 -11.61
C GLU A 52 1.73 -11.81 -12.77
N GLU A 53 1.59 -10.49 -12.68
CA GLU A 53 1.90 -9.54 -13.76
C GLU A 53 3.21 -8.77 -13.56
N GLY A 54 3.78 -8.86 -12.37
CA GLY A 54 4.99 -8.16 -11.98
C GLY A 54 4.75 -6.73 -11.47
N ILE A 55 5.65 -6.31 -10.59
CA ILE A 55 5.59 -4.98 -9.95
C ILE A 55 5.71 -3.84 -10.96
N ASP A 56 6.49 -4.03 -12.02
CA ASP A 56 6.72 -3.01 -13.04
C ASP A 56 5.44 -2.68 -13.81
N THR A 57 4.60 -3.68 -14.10
CA THR A 57 3.30 -3.48 -14.74
C THR A 57 2.38 -2.62 -13.89
N VAL A 58 2.25 -2.95 -12.60
CA VAL A 58 1.43 -2.17 -11.67
C VAL A 58 2.00 -0.78 -11.43
N ALA A 59 3.34 -0.67 -11.37
CA ALA A 59 4.03 0.61 -11.24
C ALA A 59 3.80 1.53 -12.46
N MET A 60 3.83 1.00 -13.67
CA MET A 60 3.52 1.77 -14.89
C MET A 60 2.11 2.36 -14.83
N MET A 61 1.15 1.63 -14.29
CA MET A 61 -0.23 2.10 -14.18
C MET A 61 -0.40 3.19 -13.12
N TRP A 62 0.16 3.00 -11.90
CA TRP A 62 -0.28 3.78 -10.73
C TRP A 62 0.83 4.44 -9.90
N SER A 63 2.12 4.19 -10.15
CA SER A 63 3.22 4.71 -9.31
C SER A 63 3.32 6.24 -9.28
N LYS A 64 2.80 6.91 -10.31
CA LYS A 64 2.79 8.37 -10.43
C LYS A 64 1.45 9.01 -10.03
N ALA A 65 0.48 8.20 -9.60
CA ALA A 65 -0.82 8.72 -9.17
C ALA A 65 -0.71 9.50 -7.85
N GLU A 66 -1.53 10.56 -7.76
CA GLU A 66 -1.57 11.40 -6.56
C GLU A 66 -1.99 10.60 -5.32
N PRO A 67 -1.46 10.94 -4.13
CA PRO A 67 -1.69 10.18 -2.91
C PRO A 67 -3.15 9.95 -2.55
N HIS A 68 -4.00 10.95 -2.77
CA HIS A 68 -5.38 10.96 -2.33
C HIS A 68 -6.35 10.70 -3.48
N THR A 69 -5.99 9.79 -4.39
CA THR A 69 -6.81 9.28 -5.48
C THR A 69 -6.97 7.78 -5.36
N LEU A 70 -7.95 7.20 -6.06
CA LEU A 70 -8.17 5.75 -6.05
C LEU A 70 -6.94 4.97 -6.58
N PRO A 71 -6.33 5.32 -7.73
CA PRO A 71 -5.11 4.63 -8.18
C PRO A 71 -3.93 4.84 -7.22
N GLY A 72 -3.79 6.01 -6.60
CA GLY A 72 -2.77 6.27 -5.60
C GLY A 72 -2.96 5.45 -4.32
N ALA A 73 -4.19 5.24 -3.89
CA ALA A 73 -4.53 4.37 -2.75
C ALA A 73 -4.23 2.89 -3.08
N LEU A 74 -4.65 2.41 -4.27
CA LEU A 74 -4.36 1.05 -4.72
C LEU A 74 -2.87 0.78 -4.80
N TRP A 75 -2.10 1.68 -5.41
CA TRP A 75 -0.64 1.59 -5.46
C TRP A 75 -0.03 1.39 -4.07
N ARG A 76 -0.44 2.20 -3.09
CA ARG A 76 0.07 2.12 -1.73
C ARG A 76 -0.26 0.80 -1.04
N ILE A 77 -1.47 0.28 -1.24
CA ILE A 77 -1.85 -1.00 -0.63
C ILE A 77 -1.09 -2.16 -1.28
N TYR A 78 -0.92 -2.16 -2.60
CA TYR A 78 -0.11 -3.18 -3.27
C TYR A 78 1.34 -3.13 -2.80
N MET A 79 1.94 -1.95 -2.72
CA MET A 79 3.32 -1.80 -2.23
C MET A 79 3.45 -2.19 -0.76
N LEU A 80 2.45 -1.89 0.06
CA LEU A 80 2.41 -2.34 1.46
C LEU A 80 2.40 -3.86 1.55
N ARG A 81 1.54 -4.54 0.76
CA ARG A 81 1.51 -6.00 0.69
C ARG A 81 2.85 -6.57 0.27
N GLU A 82 3.42 -6.10 -0.84
CA GLU A 82 4.70 -6.58 -1.35
C GLU A 82 5.83 -6.42 -0.33
N TRP A 83 5.88 -5.26 0.33
CA TRP A 83 6.85 -5.05 1.39
C TRP A 83 6.66 -6.03 2.56
N VAL A 84 5.43 -6.30 2.97
CA VAL A 84 5.12 -7.27 4.04
C VAL A 84 5.51 -8.69 3.60
N GLN A 85 5.18 -9.10 2.37
CA GLN A 85 5.55 -10.43 1.85
C GLN A 85 7.07 -10.62 1.83
N TYR A 86 7.82 -9.60 1.44
CA TYR A 86 9.28 -9.65 1.35
C TYR A 86 9.98 -9.55 2.71
N SER A 87 9.43 -8.79 3.66
CA SER A 87 10.08 -8.42 4.92
C SER A 87 9.31 -8.91 6.17
N ALA A 88 8.59 -10.03 6.07
CA ALA A 88 7.62 -10.47 7.07
C ALA A 88 8.18 -10.58 8.50
N ASP A 89 9.41 -11.10 8.66
CA ASP A 89 10.05 -11.21 9.98
C ASP A 89 10.30 -9.84 10.63
N ALA A 90 10.75 -8.85 9.86
CA ALA A 90 10.98 -7.51 10.36
C ALA A 90 9.64 -6.82 10.69
N VAL A 91 8.65 -6.98 9.81
CA VAL A 91 7.31 -6.42 10.01
C VAL A 91 6.64 -7.01 11.24
N ALA A 92 6.71 -8.33 11.44
CA ALA A 92 6.14 -8.99 12.62
C ALA A 92 6.77 -8.49 13.92
N ARG A 93 8.10 -8.32 13.97
CA ARG A 93 8.79 -7.73 15.13
C ARG A 93 8.32 -6.31 15.41
N SER A 94 8.36 -5.45 14.41
CA SER A 94 7.91 -4.05 14.58
C SER A 94 6.42 -3.99 14.93
N TYR A 95 5.57 -4.85 14.35
CA TYR A 95 4.16 -4.93 14.70
C TYR A 95 3.97 -5.28 16.18
N HIS A 96 4.68 -6.30 16.69
CA HIS A 96 4.65 -6.70 18.08
C HIS A 96 5.05 -5.56 19.04
N HIS A 97 6.15 -4.88 18.75
CA HIS A 97 6.60 -3.71 19.53
C HIS A 97 5.58 -2.57 19.48
N GLY A 98 5.00 -2.31 18.31
CA GLY A 98 4.01 -1.27 18.11
C GLY A 98 2.71 -1.48 18.85
N VAL A 99 2.17 -2.70 18.87
CA VAL A 99 0.97 -3.06 19.65
C VAL A 99 1.20 -2.83 21.15
N ASN A 100 2.36 -3.23 21.65
CA ASN A 100 2.70 -3.07 23.07
C ASN A 100 2.90 -1.59 23.43
N ALA A 101 3.57 -0.80 22.59
CA ALA A 101 3.83 0.62 22.83
C ALA A 101 2.58 1.50 22.72
N ALA A 102 1.69 1.19 21.77
CA ALA A 102 0.52 2.02 21.46
C ALA A 102 -0.72 1.72 22.32
N GLN A 103 -0.71 0.70 23.17
CA GLN A 103 -1.91 0.18 23.87
C GLN A 103 -3.10 -0.12 22.93
N VAL A 104 -2.85 -0.31 21.64
CA VAL A 104 -3.87 -0.47 20.58
C VAL A 104 -4.27 -1.94 20.45
N ARG A 105 -4.64 -2.59 21.57
CA ARG A 105 -5.04 -4.01 21.58
C ARG A 105 -6.30 -4.34 20.77
N HIS A 106 -7.00 -3.34 20.24
CA HIS A 106 -8.30 -3.53 19.60
C HIS A 106 -8.37 -3.06 18.13
N ALA A 107 -7.29 -2.54 17.55
CA ALA A 107 -7.36 -1.89 16.23
C ALA A 107 -7.52 -2.88 15.07
N ILE A 108 -7.07 -4.12 15.19
CA ILE A 108 -7.12 -5.12 14.12
C ILE A 108 -7.66 -6.43 14.67
N ALA A 109 -8.96 -6.62 14.53
CA ALA A 109 -9.62 -7.87 14.93
C ALA A 109 -9.10 -9.06 14.10
N GLY A 110 -8.68 -10.13 14.75
CA GLY A 110 -8.32 -11.41 14.12
C GLY A 110 -6.83 -11.70 14.01
N VAL A 111 -5.94 -10.92 14.64
CA VAL A 111 -4.50 -11.22 14.72
C VAL A 111 -4.19 -11.92 16.03
N GLU A 112 -3.50 -13.05 15.97
CA GLU A 112 -2.95 -13.72 17.16
C GLU A 112 -1.87 -12.84 17.80
N ASP A 113 -1.77 -12.85 19.12
CA ASP A 113 -0.81 -12.04 19.88
C ASP A 113 0.26 -12.97 20.49
N PRO A 114 1.55 -12.84 20.12
CA PRO A 114 2.16 -11.97 19.12
C PRO A 114 2.06 -12.52 17.68
N PRO A 115 1.77 -11.67 16.67
CA PRO A 115 1.68 -12.14 15.30
C PRO A 115 3.06 -12.55 14.75
N GLY A 116 3.12 -13.75 14.18
CA GLY A 116 4.29 -14.22 13.46
C GLY A 116 4.37 -13.66 12.02
N PRO A 117 5.44 -14.02 11.26
CA PRO A 117 5.61 -13.59 9.88
C PRO A 117 4.44 -14.00 8.97
N ASP A 118 3.91 -15.20 9.13
CA ASP A 118 2.81 -15.69 8.31
C ASP A 118 1.48 -14.97 8.63
N GLU A 119 1.28 -14.58 9.89
CA GLU A 119 0.11 -13.81 10.33
C GLU A 119 0.10 -12.41 9.71
N VAL A 120 1.24 -11.71 9.69
CA VAL A 120 1.31 -10.37 9.06
C VAL A 120 1.15 -10.44 7.55
N LYS A 121 1.62 -11.51 6.88
CA LYS A 121 1.36 -11.75 5.46
C LYS A 121 -0.12 -11.94 5.18
N ARG A 122 -0.77 -12.84 5.95
CA ARG A 122 -2.23 -13.05 5.84
C ARG A 122 -3.02 -11.78 6.11
N LEU A 123 -2.59 -10.96 7.06
CA LEU A 123 -3.24 -9.69 7.35
C LEU A 123 -3.15 -8.73 6.16
N ALA A 124 -2.00 -8.62 5.51
CA ALA A 124 -1.83 -7.80 4.32
C ALA A 124 -2.72 -8.29 3.16
N ASP A 125 -2.79 -9.60 2.93
CA ASP A 125 -3.68 -10.20 1.93
C ASP A 125 -5.17 -9.95 2.26
N LEU A 126 -5.57 -10.04 3.53
CA LEU A 126 -6.94 -9.75 3.96
C LEU A 126 -7.32 -8.27 3.79
N ILE A 127 -6.39 -7.34 4.03
CA ILE A 127 -6.59 -5.92 3.79
C ILE A 127 -6.85 -5.68 2.29
N LEU A 128 -6.00 -6.24 1.42
CA LEU A 128 -6.14 -6.08 -0.02
C LEU A 128 -7.41 -6.79 -0.56
N THR A 129 -7.76 -7.96 -0.01
CA THR A 129 -9.03 -8.63 -0.32
C THR A 129 -10.23 -7.72 -0.01
N GLY A 130 -10.19 -7.01 1.13
CA GLY A 130 -11.24 -6.08 1.53
C GLY A 130 -11.46 -4.92 0.57
N VAL A 131 -10.43 -4.52 -0.21
CA VAL A 131 -10.56 -3.51 -1.28
C VAL A 131 -11.54 -3.98 -2.37
N PHE A 132 -11.48 -5.25 -2.72
CA PHE A 132 -12.22 -5.82 -3.85
C PHE A 132 -13.56 -6.46 -3.44
N GLN A 133 -13.66 -7.06 -2.26
CA GLN A 133 -14.88 -7.78 -1.82
C GLN A 133 -15.63 -7.10 -0.67
N GLY A 134 -15.05 -6.10 -0.02
CA GLY A 134 -15.61 -5.51 1.18
C GLY A 134 -15.93 -4.02 1.06
N ASP A 135 -15.94 -3.37 2.21
CA ASP A 135 -15.98 -1.91 2.31
C ASP A 135 -14.57 -1.36 2.07
N LEU A 136 -14.38 -0.65 0.95
CA LEU A 136 -13.09 -0.05 0.59
C LEU A 136 -12.61 0.90 1.69
N ALA A 137 -13.48 1.73 2.25
CA ALA A 137 -13.07 2.65 3.31
C ALA A 137 -12.57 1.89 4.56
N LEU A 138 -13.22 0.79 4.91
CA LEU A 138 -12.78 -0.05 6.02
C LEU A 138 -11.43 -0.74 5.72
N ALA A 139 -11.21 -1.18 4.48
CA ALA A 139 -9.94 -1.76 4.06
C ALA A 139 -8.80 -0.73 4.12
N LEU A 140 -9.05 0.50 3.65
CA LEU A 140 -8.11 1.62 3.72
C LEU A 140 -7.79 2.02 5.16
N ASP A 141 -8.80 2.10 6.05
CA ASP A 141 -8.58 2.36 7.48
C ASP A 141 -7.75 1.26 8.16
N ARG A 142 -8.00 -0.01 7.82
CA ARG A 142 -7.21 -1.13 8.33
C ARG A 142 -5.76 -1.08 7.88
N ALA A 143 -5.53 -0.73 6.62
CA ALA A 143 -4.18 -0.51 6.09
C ALA A 143 -3.48 0.65 6.80
N GLY A 144 -4.18 1.76 7.04
CA GLY A 144 -3.67 2.91 7.79
C GLY A 144 -3.31 2.54 9.23
N ALA A 145 -4.20 1.85 9.94
CA ALA A 145 -3.95 1.36 11.30
C ALA A 145 -2.75 0.40 11.36
N PHE A 146 -2.63 -0.52 10.40
CA PHE A 146 -1.47 -1.41 10.28
C PHE A 146 -0.17 -0.62 10.12
N CYS A 147 -0.13 0.34 9.20
CA CYS A 147 1.03 1.22 9.00
C CYS A 147 1.43 1.95 10.29
N ARG A 148 0.47 2.49 11.06
CA ARG A 148 0.73 3.19 12.33
C ARG A 148 1.34 2.26 13.36
N VAL A 149 0.80 1.06 13.52
CA VAL A 149 1.31 0.08 14.50
C VAL A 149 2.75 -0.29 14.16
N VAL A 150 3.02 -0.66 12.90
CA VAL A 150 4.38 -1.04 12.47
C VAL A 150 5.36 0.14 12.56
N ALA A 151 4.92 1.35 12.18
CA ALA A 151 5.76 2.55 12.28
C ALA A 151 6.14 2.86 13.74
N THR A 152 5.18 2.72 14.68
CA THR A 152 5.42 2.92 16.12
C THR A 152 6.45 1.92 16.64
N GLY A 153 6.32 0.64 16.27
CA GLY A 153 7.28 -0.39 16.68
C GLY A 153 8.66 -0.20 16.08
N ALA A 154 8.74 0.15 14.80
CA ALA A 154 10.01 0.43 14.13
C ALA A 154 10.73 1.65 14.75
N ALA A 155 9.99 2.68 15.15
CA ALA A 155 10.55 3.81 15.87
C ALA A 155 11.07 3.41 17.26
N PHE A 156 10.37 2.54 17.97
CA PHE A 156 10.81 2.01 19.27
C PHE A 156 12.08 1.16 19.14
N GLU A 157 12.17 0.30 18.12
CA GLU A 157 13.37 -0.49 17.82
C GLU A 157 14.57 0.42 17.53
N ALA A 158 14.37 1.46 16.70
CA ALA A 158 15.43 2.43 16.37
C ALA A 158 16.01 3.15 17.61
N GLN A 159 15.16 3.51 18.58
CA GLN A 159 15.60 4.12 19.83
C GLN A 159 16.38 3.16 20.73
N SER A 160 16.05 1.86 20.68
CA SER A 160 16.73 0.84 21.49
C SER A 160 18.12 0.51 20.94
N ASP A 161 18.34 0.71 19.64
CA ASP A 161 19.60 0.42 18.94
C ASP A 161 20.61 1.60 18.94
N GLU A 162 20.30 2.74 19.55
CA GLU A 162 21.13 3.96 19.56
C GLU A 162 22.57 3.76 20.10
N GLY A 163 22.92 2.55 20.54
CA GLY A 163 24.28 2.20 20.97
C GLY A 163 25.23 1.68 19.87
N HIS A 164 24.77 1.34 18.65
CA HIS A 164 25.55 0.49 17.74
C HIS A 164 25.71 0.93 16.28
N ALA A 165 24.95 1.87 15.72
CA ALA A 165 25.24 2.50 14.41
C ALA A 165 24.27 3.62 14.05
N ASP A 166 24.65 4.87 14.17
CA ASP A 166 23.87 6.07 13.80
C ASP A 166 23.19 6.00 12.43
N ALA A 167 23.84 5.40 11.42
CA ALA A 167 23.29 5.31 10.08
C ALA A 167 22.09 4.35 9.97
N ARG A 168 22.08 3.23 10.69
CA ARG A 168 20.96 2.26 10.69
C ARG A 168 19.76 2.80 11.44
N ALA A 169 19.99 3.41 12.61
CA ALA A 169 18.95 4.06 13.40
C ALA A 169 18.27 5.18 12.61
N HIS A 170 19.06 6.02 11.94
CA HIS A 170 18.54 7.08 11.06
C HIS A 170 17.69 6.51 9.91
N GLN A 171 18.15 5.46 9.22
CA GLN A 171 17.39 4.82 8.14
C GLN A 171 16.09 4.20 8.64
N SER A 172 16.10 3.57 9.83
CA SER A 172 14.90 3.00 10.44
C SER A 172 13.89 4.08 10.80
N THR A 173 14.35 5.21 11.32
CA THR A 173 13.50 6.37 11.62
C THR A 173 12.85 6.95 10.36
N LEU A 174 13.61 7.09 9.26
CA LEU A 174 13.07 7.57 7.99
C LEU A 174 12.00 6.61 7.43
N ARG A 175 12.23 5.30 7.51
CA ARG A 175 11.25 4.28 7.09
C ARG A 175 9.98 4.33 7.94
N ALA A 176 10.11 4.46 9.26
CA ALA A 176 8.98 4.60 10.16
C ALA A 176 8.16 5.86 9.83
N ALA A 177 8.81 7.00 9.59
CA ALA A 177 8.14 8.24 9.20
C ALA A 177 7.43 8.11 7.83
N GLN A 178 8.03 7.42 6.86
CA GLN A 178 7.41 7.18 5.55
C GLN A 178 6.18 6.26 5.68
N LEU A 179 6.28 5.21 6.49
CA LEU A 179 5.17 4.29 6.72
C LEU A 179 4.00 5.00 7.44
N LEU A 180 4.30 5.89 8.39
CA LEU A 180 3.29 6.70 9.06
C LEU A 180 2.54 7.59 8.06
N ARG A 181 3.25 8.26 7.15
CA ARG A 181 2.63 9.07 6.08
C ARG A 181 1.75 8.22 5.18
N THR A 182 2.22 7.04 4.79
CA THR A 182 1.41 6.10 4.00
C THR A 182 0.11 5.75 4.74
N GLY A 183 0.17 5.52 6.05
CA GLY A 183 -1.01 5.28 6.87
C GLY A 183 -1.98 6.47 6.87
N GLU A 184 -1.46 7.69 7.03
CA GLU A 184 -2.26 8.93 6.99
C GLU A 184 -2.92 9.15 5.63
N ASP A 185 -2.20 8.91 4.52
CA ASP A 185 -2.74 8.99 3.16
C ASP A 185 -3.90 8.01 2.98
N LEU A 186 -3.75 6.75 3.43
CA LEU A 186 -4.79 5.72 3.31
C LEU A 186 -6.03 6.05 4.14
N GLU A 187 -5.87 6.53 5.37
CA GLU A 187 -6.99 7.00 6.20
C GLU A 187 -7.70 8.21 5.56
N ARG A 188 -6.93 9.10 4.93
CA ARG A 188 -7.49 10.22 4.16
C ARG A 188 -8.31 9.73 2.97
N CYS A 189 -7.80 8.74 2.22
CA CYS A 189 -8.54 8.09 1.14
C CYS A 189 -9.84 7.43 1.64
N ALA A 190 -9.81 6.77 2.80
CA ALA A 190 -11.01 6.21 3.43
C ALA A 190 -12.07 7.28 3.70
N ALA A 191 -11.65 8.41 4.24
CA ALA A 191 -12.55 9.54 4.51
C ALA A 191 -13.13 10.16 3.23
N LEU A 192 -12.33 10.25 2.16
CA LEU A 192 -12.77 10.72 0.84
C LEU A 192 -13.77 9.75 0.20
N TRP A 193 -13.49 8.44 0.27
CA TRP A 193 -14.39 7.41 -0.26
C TRP A 193 -15.78 7.46 0.38
N ARG A 194 -15.85 7.58 1.71
CA ARG A 194 -17.13 7.72 2.42
C ARG A 194 -17.96 8.95 1.99
N LYS A 195 -17.30 9.96 1.44
CA LYS A 195 -17.93 11.18 0.92
C LYS A 195 -18.21 11.11 -0.57
N GLY A 196 -17.84 10.03 -1.27
CA GLY A 196 -17.93 9.92 -2.72
C GLY A 196 -16.98 10.85 -3.46
N LEU A 197 -15.83 11.20 -2.85
CA LEU A 197 -14.83 12.15 -3.37
C LEU A 197 -13.48 11.49 -3.69
N LEU A 198 -13.34 10.19 -3.57
CA LEU A 198 -12.15 9.46 -3.98
C LEU A 198 -12.36 8.96 -5.41
N GLU A 199 -11.69 9.60 -6.34
CA GLU A 199 -11.67 9.27 -7.77
C GLU A 199 -10.32 8.67 -8.20
#